data_2e83caa48d9a64a0efb3e8b1855b25d9
#
_entry.id   2e83caa48d9a64a0efb3e8b1855b25d9
#
_cell.length_a   1.000
_cell.length_b   1.000
_cell.length_c   1.000
_cell.angle_alpha   90.00
_cell.angle_beta   90.00
_cell.angle_gamma   90.00
#
_symmetry.space_group_name_H-M   'P 1'
#
loop_
_entity.id
_entity.type
_entity.pdbx_description
1 polymer ?
#
loop_
_entity_poly.entity_id
_entity_poly.type
_entity_poly.pdbx_seq_one_letter_code
_entity_poly.pdbx_strand_id
1 'polypeptide(L)'
;MHIKKLLAALSFLLFSAACAANPQVEIKTNLGSILLELYPDKAPRTVQNFLSYVKDGYYTGTVFHRVIPGFMIQGGGFEETLKQKPTRPPIENEAANGLRNETGTISMARTSDPHSASAQFFINVADNASLNHTARTTEGYGYTVFGKVVKGMEVVNRIAQAPTGPAGPFPADVPKVTVVIEKIKLITEEPAPNVGRSIN
;
A
#
# COMPACT_ATOMS: atom_id res chain seq x y z
N MET A 1 59.63 -9.26 42.24
CA MET A 1 59.24 -8.41 41.13
C MET A 1 58.12 -9.13 40.41
N HIS A 2 56.83 -8.81 40.78
CA HIS A 2 55.61 -9.53 40.31
C HIS A 2 54.92 -8.68 39.26
N ILE A 3 54.92 -9.14 38.01
CA ILE A 3 54.22 -8.53 36.91
C ILE A 3 52.76 -9.05 36.94
N LYS A 4 51.83 -8.22 37.35
CA LYS A 4 50.39 -8.50 37.26
C LYS A 4 49.94 -8.32 35.80
N LYS A 5 49.56 -9.42 35.15
CA LYS A 5 48.92 -9.42 33.83
C LYS A 5 47.48 -8.97 33.99
N LEU A 6 47.14 -7.78 33.44
CA LEU A 6 45.80 -7.25 33.35
C LEU A 6 45.15 -7.81 32.08
N LEU A 7 44.23 -8.77 32.20
CA LEU A 7 43.37 -9.20 31.07
C LEU A 7 42.22 -8.22 30.97
N ALA A 8 42.22 -7.40 29.94
CA ALA A 8 41.06 -6.60 29.54
C ALA A 8 40.12 -7.47 28.72
N ALA A 9 38.97 -7.84 29.30
CA ALA A 9 37.88 -8.52 28.61
C ALA A 9 37.12 -7.49 27.78
N LEU A 10 37.30 -7.49 26.45
CA LEU A 10 36.58 -6.70 25.51
C LEU A 10 35.22 -7.36 25.24
N SER A 11 34.17 -6.95 25.96
CA SER A 11 32.78 -7.39 25.71
C SER A 11 32.28 -6.78 24.42
N PHE A 12 32.25 -7.58 23.37
CA PHE A 12 31.60 -7.21 22.10
C PHE A 12 30.07 -7.29 22.28
N LEU A 13 29.40 -6.16 22.50
CA LEU A 13 27.96 -6.07 22.45
C LEU A 13 27.51 -6.23 20.99
N LEU A 14 27.07 -7.43 20.63
CA LEU A 14 26.37 -7.69 19.38
C LEU A 14 25.01 -6.97 19.43
N PHE A 15 24.94 -5.75 18.88
CA PHE A 15 23.67 -5.11 18.57
C PHE A 15 23.02 -5.90 17.43
N SER A 16 22.12 -6.83 17.78
CA SER A 16 21.23 -7.45 16.80
C SER A 16 20.25 -6.37 16.36
N ALA A 17 20.47 -5.80 15.18
CA ALA A 17 19.46 -4.95 14.55
C ALA A 17 18.25 -5.84 14.24
N ALA A 18 17.22 -5.77 15.06
CA ALA A 18 15.92 -6.36 14.75
C ALA A 18 15.43 -5.68 13.46
N CYS A 19 15.44 -6.42 12.35
CA CYS A 19 14.80 -5.98 11.13
C CYS A 19 13.29 -5.83 11.46
N ALA A 20 12.80 -4.62 11.56
CA ALA A 20 11.39 -4.38 11.79
C ALA A 20 10.60 -4.99 10.63
N ALA A 21 9.59 -5.80 10.93
CA ALA A 21 8.72 -6.37 9.90
C ALA A 21 8.01 -5.24 9.14
N ASN A 22 7.80 -5.45 7.85
CA ASN A 22 7.06 -4.49 7.03
C ASN A 22 5.63 -4.28 7.58
N PRO A 23 5.13 -3.04 7.63
CA PRO A 23 3.78 -2.78 8.10
C PRO A 23 2.75 -3.50 7.25
N GLN A 24 1.75 -4.09 7.89
CA GLN A 24 0.61 -4.69 7.21
C GLN A 24 -0.66 -3.89 7.45
N VAL A 25 -1.49 -3.75 6.43
CA VAL A 25 -2.80 -3.11 6.53
C VAL A 25 -3.89 -3.99 5.93
N GLU A 26 -5.04 -4.01 6.58
CA GLU A 26 -6.24 -4.66 6.05
C GLU A 26 -7.16 -3.62 5.41
N ILE A 27 -7.51 -3.83 4.15
CA ILE A 27 -8.61 -3.15 3.46
C ILE A 27 -9.84 -4.04 3.59
N LYS A 28 -10.80 -3.64 4.42
CA LYS A 28 -12.08 -4.32 4.53
C LYS A 28 -13.06 -3.71 3.54
N THR A 29 -13.65 -4.53 2.67
CA THR A 29 -14.67 -4.13 1.70
C THR A 29 -15.97 -4.90 1.93
N ASN A 30 -17.07 -4.45 1.34
CA ASN A 30 -18.33 -5.19 1.32
C ASN A 30 -18.25 -6.52 0.51
N LEU A 31 -17.14 -6.80 -0.18
CA LEU A 31 -16.87 -8.06 -0.89
C LEU A 31 -15.82 -8.95 -0.20
N GLY A 32 -15.25 -8.50 0.93
CA GLY A 32 -14.25 -9.24 1.70
C GLY A 32 -13.03 -8.38 2.04
N SER A 33 -12.06 -9.01 2.69
CA SER A 33 -10.84 -8.33 3.17
C SER A 33 -9.64 -8.62 2.26
N ILE A 34 -8.81 -7.59 2.08
CA ILE A 34 -7.54 -7.63 1.36
C ILE A 34 -6.44 -7.23 2.34
N LEU A 35 -5.44 -8.09 2.54
CA LEU A 35 -4.29 -7.79 3.39
C LEU A 35 -3.10 -7.39 2.52
N LEU A 36 -2.53 -6.22 2.84
CA LEU A 36 -1.37 -5.66 2.17
C LEU A 36 -0.15 -5.71 3.10
N GLU A 37 1.01 -5.94 2.52
CA GLU A 37 2.31 -5.61 3.10
C GLU A 37 2.84 -4.36 2.42
N LEU A 38 3.30 -3.36 3.21
CA LEU A 38 3.81 -2.09 2.70
C LEU A 38 5.34 -2.07 2.78
N TYR A 39 5.97 -1.33 1.86
CA TYR A 39 7.43 -1.28 1.70
C TYR A 39 8.02 0.10 2.04
N PRO A 40 8.10 0.48 3.34
CA PRO A 40 8.59 1.80 3.75
C PRO A 40 10.05 2.05 3.35
N ASP A 41 10.88 1.01 3.25
CA ASP A 41 12.28 1.15 2.80
C ASP A 41 12.40 1.49 1.31
N LYS A 42 11.36 1.19 0.51
CA LYS A 42 11.32 1.43 -0.94
C LYS A 42 10.55 2.69 -1.32
N ALA A 43 9.52 3.02 -0.55
CA ALA A 43 8.64 4.14 -0.81
C ALA A 43 8.26 4.85 0.51
N PRO A 44 9.22 5.43 1.25
CA PRO A 44 8.99 5.95 2.60
C PRO A 44 7.93 7.06 2.64
N ARG A 45 7.97 8.01 1.71
CA ARG A 45 6.99 9.12 1.66
C ARG A 45 5.59 8.62 1.31
N THR A 46 5.51 7.69 0.35
CA THR A 46 4.25 7.11 -0.10
C THR A 46 3.60 6.29 1.01
N VAL A 47 4.36 5.41 1.68
CA VAL A 47 3.87 4.61 2.80
C VAL A 47 3.43 5.51 3.96
N GLN A 48 4.23 6.51 4.32
CA GLN A 48 3.88 7.47 5.38
C GLN A 48 2.58 8.23 5.04
N ASN A 49 2.43 8.70 3.81
CA ASN A 49 1.22 9.39 3.32
C ASN A 49 0.00 8.48 3.41
N PHE A 50 0.10 7.26 2.87
CA PHE A 50 -0.98 6.27 2.91
C PHE A 50 -1.41 5.94 4.34
N LEU A 51 -0.45 5.65 5.24
CA LEU A 51 -0.72 5.36 6.64
C LEU A 51 -1.33 6.55 7.40
N SER A 52 -0.98 7.78 7.00
CA SER A 52 -1.59 8.99 7.57
C SER A 52 -3.07 9.07 7.21
N TYR A 53 -3.47 8.76 5.97
CA TYR A 53 -4.88 8.67 5.57
C TYR A 53 -5.60 7.51 6.27
N VAL A 54 -4.93 6.37 6.46
CA VAL A 54 -5.47 5.23 7.21
C VAL A 54 -5.76 5.62 8.66
N LYS A 55 -4.80 6.28 9.32
CA LYS A 55 -4.95 6.75 10.72
C LYS A 55 -6.10 7.72 10.89
N ASP A 56 -6.32 8.61 9.92
CA ASP A 56 -7.42 9.58 9.96
C ASP A 56 -8.79 8.96 9.61
N GLY A 57 -8.83 7.66 9.26
CA GLY A 57 -10.06 7.01 8.80
C GLY A 57 -10.59 7.53 7.46
N TYR A 58 -9.75 8.23 6.69
CA TYR A 58 -10.12 8.89 5.44
C TYR A 58 -10.78 7.95 4.43
N TYR A 59 -10.29 6.72 4.32
CA TYR A 59 -10.75 5.74 3.34
C TYR A 59 -12.12 5.12 3.66
N THR A 60 -12.61 5.27 4.89
CA THR A 60 -13.93 4.74 5.28
C THR A 60 -15.03 5.37 4.44
N GLY A 61 -15.87 4.53 3.80
CA GLY A 61 -16.94 4.96 2.90
C GLY A 61 -16.47 5.43 1.53
N THR A 62 -15.18 5.28 1.20
CA THR A 62 -14.71 5.46 -0.18
C THR A 62 -14.96 4.19 -1.00
N VAL A 63 -14.92 4.30 -2.33
CA VAL A 63 -15.25 3.21 -3.23
C VAL A 63 -14.11 2.89 -4.19
N PHE A 64 -14.11 1.67 -4.72
CA PHE A 64 -13.40 1.35 -5.95
C PHE A 64 -14.22 1.89 -7.13
N HIS A 65 -13.90 3.11 -7.56
CA HIS A 65 -14.66 3.87 -8.56
C HIS A 65 -14.25 3.59 -10.01
N ARG A 66 -13.12 2.93 -10.23
CA ARG A 66 -12.62 2.56 -11.56
C ARG A 66 -12.05 1.16 -11.53
N VAL A 67 -12.64 0.27 -12.31
CA VAL A 67 -12.28 -1.16 -12.38
C VAL A 67 -12.17 -1.55 -13.84
N ILE A 68 -10.98 -2.02 -14.23
CA ILE A 68 -10.71 -2.51 -15.59
C ILE A 68 -10.19 -3.93 -15.49
N PRO A 69 -10.96 -4.94 -15.96
CA PRO A 69 -10.52 -6.33 -15.97
C PRO A 69 -9.20 -6.50 -16.71
N GLY A 70 -8.30 -7.34 -16.19
CA GLY A 70 -6.98 -7.57 -16.78
C GLY A 70 -6.01 -6.39 -16.69
N PHE A 71 -6.36 -5.34 -15.91
CA PHE A 71 -5.49 -4.19 -15.72
C PHE A 71 -5.36 -3.83 -14.23
N MET A 72 -6.35 -3.15 -13.62
CA MET A 72 -6.27 -2.73 -12.21
C MET A 72 -7.65 -2.45 -11.61
N ILE A 73 -7.71 -2.35 -10.29
CA ILE A 73 -8.82 -1.79 -9.53
C ILE A 73 -8.34 -0.54 -8.79
N GLN A 74 -9.00 0.62 -8.98
CA GLN A 74 -8.62 1.91 -8.42
C GLN A 74 -9.69 2.44 -7.48
N GLY A 75 -9.25 2.94 -6.31
CA GLY A 75 -10.16 3.44 -5.28
C GLY A 75 -9.53 4.47 -4.35
N GLY A 76 -10.23 4.76 -3.25
CA GLY A 76 -9.72 5.59 -2.15
C GLY A 76 -9.80 7.09 -2.37
N GLY A 77 -10.56 7.58 -3.36
CA GLY A 77 -10.68 9.02 -3.62
C GLY A 77 -12.11 9.56 -3.69
N PHE A 78 -13.08 8.68 -3.86
CA PHE A 78 -14.49 9.06 -4.08
C PHE A 78 -15.40 8.35 -3.08
N GLU A 79 -16.43 9.07 -2.61
CA GLU A 79 -17.52 8.51 -1.81
C GLU A 79 -18.46 7.66 -2.69
N GLU A 80 -19.43 6.97 -2.08
CA GLU A 80 -20.44 6.18 -2.81
C GLU A 80 -21.26 7.02 -3.79
N THR A 81 -21.43 8.30 -3.50
CA THR A 81 -22.06 9.28 -4.40
C THR A 81 -21.21 9.69 -5.59
N LEU A 82 -20.00 9.16 -5.71
CA LEU A 82 -18.95 9.53 -6.67
C LEU A 82 -18.49 11.00 -6.54
N LYS A 83 -18.73 11.63 -5.40
CA LYS A 83 -18.13 12.91 -5.03
C LYS A 83 -16.70 12.67 -4.56
N GLN A 84 -15.77 13.46 -5.09
CA GLN A 84 -14.37 13.39 -4.67
C GLN A 84 -14.19 13.93 -3.25
N LYS A 85 -13.47 13.19 -2.40
CA LYS A 85 -13.11 13.66 -1.05
C LYS A 85 -11.93 14.65 -1.13
N PRO A 86 -11.92 15.69 -0.27
CA PRO A 86 -10.78 16.58 -0.14
C PRO A 86 -9.52 15.81 0.25
N THR A 87 -8.38 16.18 -0.34
CA THR A 87 -7.10 15.52 -0.06
C THR A 87 -6.12 16.48 0.60
N ARG A 88 -5.08 15.92 1.21
CA ARG A 88 -3.87 16.64 1.60
C ARG A 88 -3.09 17.05 0.35
N PRO A 89 -2.09 17.94 0.45
CA PRO A 89 -1.19 18.24 -0.65
C PRO A 89 -0.58 16.97 -1.26
N PRO A 90 -0.25 16.99 -2.55
CA PRO A 90 0.36 15.85 -3.23
C PRO A 90 1.77 15.55 -2.71
N ILE A 91 2.24 14.34 -2.99
CA ILE A 91 3.57 13.86 -2.61
C ILE A 91 4.45 13.64 -3.82
N GLU A 92 5.77 13.66 -3.60
CA GLU A 92 6.75 13.31 -4.61
C GLU A 92 6.60 11.85 -5.05
N ASN A 93 6.76 11.61 -6.34
CA ASN A 93 6.70 10.28 -6.93
C ASN A 93 7.98 9.50 -6.65
N GLU A 94 7.85 8.32 -6.06
CA GLU A 94 8.97 7.42 -5.71
C GLU A 94 9.05 6.20 -6.65
N ALA A 95 8.50 6.26 -7.87
CA ALA A 95 8.45 5.12 -8.79
C ALA A 95 9.83 4.63 -9.27
N ALA A 96 10.88 5.46 -9.12
CA ALA A 96 12.28 5.07 -9.39
C ALA A 96 12.87 4.12 -8.32
N ASN A 97 12.05 3.57 -7.43
CA ASN A 97 12.45 2.73 -6.30
C ASN A 97 12.81 1.27 -6.66
N GLY A 98 12.76 0.93 -7.96
CA GLY A 98 13.08 -0.40 -8.48
C GLY A 98 11.95 -1.43 -8.39
N LEU A 99 10.80 -1.08 -7.80
CA LEU A 99 9.61 -1.94 -7.79
C LEU A 99 8.84 -1.82 -9.11
N ARG A 100 8.15 -2.89 -9.48
CA ARG A 100 7.40 -2.99 -10.74
C ARG A 100 5.90 -3.13 -10.45
N ASN A 101 5.08 -2.61 -11.37
CA ASN A 101 3.63 -2.77 -11.34
C ASN A 101 3.25 -4.20 -11.82
N GLU A 102 3.54 -5.18 -10.98
CA GLU A 102 3.22 -6.59 -11.19
C GLU A 102 1.89 -6.96 -10.52
N THR A 103 1.32 -8.07 -10.91
CA THR A 103 0.07 -8.60 -10.32
C THR A 103 0.12 -8.63 -8.79
N GLY A 104 -0.90 -8.04 -8.17
CA GLY A 104 -1.03 -7.96 -6.71
C GLY A 104 -0.31 -6.77 -6.07
N THR A 105 0.49 -5.99 -6.79
CA THR A 105 1.11 -4.79 -6.21
C THR A 105 0.10 -3.65 -6.06
N ILE A 106 0.30 -2.82 -5.02
CA ILE A 106 -0.46 -1.59 -4.81
C ILE A 106 0.40 -0.39 -5.18
N SER A 107 -0.18 0.55 -5.94
CA SER A 107 0.49 1.74 -6.46
C SER A 107 -0.36 3.00 -6.26
N MET A 108 0.31 4.17 -6.20
CA MET A 108 -0.39 5.45 -6.12
C MET A 108 -0.92 5.89 -7.48
N ALA A 109 -2.20 6.22 -7.52
CA ALA A 109 -2.79 6.90 -8.67
C ALA A 109 -2.35 8.38 -8.69
N ARG A 110 -2.24 8.94 -9.90
CA ARG A 110 -1.83 10.32 -10.16
C ARG A 110 -2.47 10.87 -11.43
N THR A 111 -2.41 12.17 -11.61
CA THR A 111 -2.73 12.84 -12.88
C THR A 111 -1.55 12.75 -13.87
N SER A 112 -1.59 13.50 -14.95
CA SER A 112 -0.44 13.63 -15.88
C SER A 112 0.81 14.21 -15.22
N ASP A 113 0.66 15.04 -14.16
CA ASP A 113 1.79 15.50 -13.37
C ASP A 113 2.36 14.31 -12.55
N PRO A 114 3.63 13.97 -12.73
CA PRO A 114 4.28 12.89 -11.98
C PRO A 114 4.17 13.03 -10.45
N HIS A 115 4.18 14.24 -9.92
CA HIS A 115 4.17 14.54 -8.49
C HIS A 115 2.80 14.94 -7.93
N SER A 116 1.71 14.46 -8.54
CA SER A 116 0.32 14.80 -8.17
C SER A 116 -0.39 13.75 -7.33
N ALA A 117 0.27 12.66 -6.95
CA ALA A 117 -0.34 11.62 -6.11
C ALA A 117 -0.73 12.16 -4.73
N SER A 118 -1.92 11.81 -4.25
CA SER A 118 -2.40 12.23 -2.91
C SER A 118 -2.97 11.04 -2.11
N ALA A 119 -4.26 10.69 -2.30
CA ALA A 119 -4.93 9.64 -1.54
C ALA A 119 -5.24 8.38 -2.37
N GLN A 120 -5.54 8.55 -3.67
CA GLN A 120 -6.00 7.45 -4.50
C GLN A 120 -4.90 6.42 -4.77
N PHE A 121 -5.28 5.16 -4.76
CA PHE A 121 -4.41 4.03 -5.05
C PHE A 121 -5.07 3.07 -6.03
N PHE A 122 -4.29 2.18 -6.61
CA PHE A 122 -4.81 1.04 -7.38
C PHE A 122 -4.05 -0.25 -7.04
N ILE A 123 -4.73 -1.37 -7.23
CA ILE A 123 -4.13 -2.71 -7.13
C ILE A 123 -4.07 -3.31 -8.53
N ASN A 124 -2.89 -3.72 -8.94
CA ASN A 124 -2.66 -4.35 -10.23
C ASN A 124 -3.25 -5.78 -10.25
N VAL A 125 -4.05 -6.10 -11.26
CA VAL A 125 -4.58 -7.45 -11.48
C VAL A 125 -3.91 -8.19 -12.63
N ALA A 126 -2.94 -7.54 -13.25
CA ALA A 126 -2.03 -8.08 -14.27
C ALA A 126 -0.65 -7.42 -14.13
N ASP A 127 0.32 -7.90 -14.88
CA ASP A 127 1.65 -7.30 -14.98
C ASP A 127 1.59 -6.11 -15.93
N ASN A 128 1.57 -4.91 -15.38
CA ASN A 128 1.36 -3.65 -16.09
C ASN A 128 2.70 -2.94 -16.36
N ALA A 129 3.54 -3.50 -17.21
CA ALA A 129 4.89 -2.99 -17.48
C ALA A 129 4.90 -1.52 -17.97
N SER A 130 3.86 -1.07 -18.66
CA SER A 130 3.69 0.32 -19.11
C SER A 130 3.55 1.34 -17.97
N LEU A 131 3.22 0.90 -16.76
CA LEU A 131 3.12 1.74 -15.56
C LEU A 131 4.44 1.85 -14.79
N ASN A 132 5.49 1.14 -15.21
CA ASN A 132 6.79 1.17 -14.56
C ASN A 132 7.57 2.45 -14.87
N HIS A 133 8.42 2.86 -13.92
CA HIS A 133 9.38 3.93 -14.17
C HIS A 133 10.39 3.54 -15.26
N THR A 134 10.57 4.39 -16.23
CA THR A 134 11.55 4.22 -17.32
C THR A 134 12.47 5.43 -17.46
N ALA A 135 11.97 6.64 -17.13
CA ALA A 135 12.72 7.88 -17.21
C ALA A 135 12.05 8.97 -16.34
N ARG A 136 12.81 10.01 -15.99
CA ARG A 136 12.27 11.19 -15.27
C ARG A 136 11.63 12.19 -16.25
N THR A 137 10.68 11.71 -17.05
CA THR A 137 9.83 12.52 -17.93
C THR A 137 8.38 12.32 -17.55
N THR A 138 7.47 13.16 -18.00
CA THR A 138 6.03 13.07 -17.71
C THR A 138 5.49 11.67 -18.04
N GLU A 139 5.86 11.11 -19.18
CA GLU A 139 5.40 9.81 -19.66
C GLU A 139 6.15 8.65 -18.99
N GLY A 140 7.47 8.80 -18.78
CA GLY A 140 8.34 7.74 -18.28
C GLY A 140 8.44 7.65 -16.76
N TYR A 141 7.85 8.60 -16.01
CA TYR A 141 8.00 8.62 -14.55
C TYR A 141 7.36 7.40 -13.87
N GLY A 142 6.27 6.87 -14.45
CA GLY A 142 5.59 5.70 -13.94
C GLY A 142 4.75 5.98 -12.67
N TYR A 143 4.36 4.90 -11.99
CA TYR A 143 3.50 4.90 -10.82
C TYR A 143 4.19 4.21 -9.66
N THR A 144 4.22 4.86 -8.50
CA THR A 144 4.94 4.37 -7.31
C THR A 144 4.27 3.13 -6.74
N VAL A 145 4.91 1.97 -6.90
CA VAL A 145 4.59 0.77 -6.13
C VAL A 145 5.09 0.96 -4.70
N PHE A 146 4.25 0.70 -3.71
CA PHE A 146 4.59 0.87 -2.29
C PHE A 146 4.19 -0.29 -1.38
N GLY A 147 3.68 -1.39 -1.96
CA GLY A 147 3.30 -2.60 -1.24
C GLY A 147 2.75 -3.68 -2.15
N LYS A 148 2.27 -4.76 -1.55
CA LYS A 148 1.71 -5.91 -2.25
C LYS A 148 0.61 -6.58 -1.44
N VAL A 149 -0.37 -7.15 -2.12
CA VAL A 149 -1.38 -8.05 -1.53
C VAL A 149 -0.69 -9.34 -1.09
N VAL A 150 -0.81 -9.66 0.20
CA VAL A 150 -0.29 -10.91 0.79
C VAL A 150 -1.41 -11.91 1.08
N LYS A 151 -2.67 -11.42 1.19
CA LYS A 151 -3.87 -12.25 1.33
C LYS A 151 -5.08 -11.53 0.74
N GLY A 152 -6.02 -12.27 0.14
CA GLY A 152 -7.26 -11.68 -0.40
C GLY A 152 -7.19 -11.34 -1.88
N MET A 153 -6.25 -11.92 -2.68
CA MET A 153 -6.25 -11.75 -4.14
C MET A 153 -7.54 -12.26 -4.79
N GLU A 154 -8.21 -13.22 -4.19
CA GLU A 154 -9.53 -13.69 -4.65
C GLU A 154 -10.61 -12.61 -4.51
N VAL A 155 -10.51 -11.72 -3.50
CA VAL A 155 -11.38 -10.54 -3.35
C VAL A 155 -11.04 -9.50 -4.42
N VAL A 156 -9.75 -9.20 -4.63
CA VAL A 156 -9.28 -8.31 -5.70
C VAL A 156 -9.79 -8.77 -7.06
N ASN A 157 -9.64 -10.06 -7.38
CA ASN A 157 -10.11 -10.64 -8.64
C ASN A 157 -11.63 -10.60 -8.79
N ARG A 158 -12.39 -10.79 -7.71
CA ARG A 158 -13.84 -10.64 -7.70
C ARG A 158 -14.26 -9.20 -8.00
N ILE A 159 -13.57 -8.22 -7.43
CA ILE A 159 -13.80 -6.79 -7.74
C ILE A 159 -13.46 -6.53 -9.21
N ALA A 160 -12.33 -7.04 -9.70
CA ALA A 160 -11.88 -6.83 -11.08
C ALA A 160 -12.81 -7.42 -12.14
N GLN A 161 -13.61 -8.44 -11.78
CA GLN A 161 -14.59 -9.08 -12.65
C GLN A 161 -15.99 -8.48 -12.52
N ALA A 162 -16.19 -7.48 -11.64
CA ALA A 162 -17.49 -6.85 -11.48
C ALA A 162 -17.94 -6.19 -12.80
N PRO A 163 -19.21 -6.31 -13.19
CA PRO A 163 -19.76 -5.55 -14.32
C PRO A 163 -19.60 -4.06 -14.12
N THR A 164 -19.07 -3.34 -15.10
CA THR A 164 -18.84 -1.89 -15.06
C THR A 164 -19.67 -1.14 -16.08
N GLY A 165 -19.72 0.17 -15.96
CA GLY A 165 -20.40 1.08 -16.87
C GLY A 165 -20.16 2.53 -16.49
N PRO A 166 -20.83 3.49 -17.19
CA PRO A 166 -20.78 4.89 -16.82
C PRO A 166 -21.55 5.15 -15.52
N ALA A 167 -21.02 6.04 -14.67
CA ALA A 167 -21.73 6.55 -13.50
C ALA A 167 -21.12 7.88 -13.03
N GLY A 168 -21.96 8.81 -12.54
CA GLY A 168 -21.54 10.13 -12.09
C GLY A 168 -20.70 10.86 -13.14
N PRO A 169 -19.50 11.37 -12.78
CA PRO A 169 -18.61 12.06 -13.72
C PRO A 169 -17.79 11.11 -14.62
N PHE A 170 -17.92 9.80 -14.45
CA PHE A 170 -17.12 8.81 -15.16
C PHE A 170 -17.89 8.24 -16.36
N PRO A 171 -17.32 8.29 -17.59
CA PRO A 171 -17.98 7.78 -18.79
C PRO A 171 -17.97 6.25 -18.89
N ALA A 172 -17.14 5.56 -18.09
CA ALA A 172 -16.97 4.10 -18.10
C ALA A 172 -16.32 3.60 -16.80
N ASP A 173 -16.18 2.29 -16.70
CA ASP A 173 -15.33 1.54 -15.74
C ASP A 173 -15.78 1.64 -14.27
N VAL A 174 -16.93 2.23 -13.96
CA VAL A 174 -17.49 2.23 -12.61
C VAL A 174 -18.25 0.93 -12.35
N PRO A 175 -17.97 0.19 -11.27
CA PRO A 175 -18.73 -1.00 -10.91
C PRO A 175 -20.22 -0.71 -10.78
N LYS A 176 -21.07 -1.50 -11.46
CA LYS A 176 -22.55 -1.34 -11.39
C LYS A 176 -23.11 -1.62 -10.00
N VAL A 177 -22.44 -2.49 -9.25
CA VAL A 177 -22.69 -2.70 -7.81
C VAL A 177 -21.53 -2.06 -7.08
N THR A 178 -21.82 -1.07 -6.25
CA THR A 178 -20.82 -0.28 -5.55
C THR A 178 -19.92 -1.16 -4.68
N VAL A 179 -18.61 -1.05 -4.86
CA VAL A 179 -17.60 -1.71 -4.04
C VAL A 179 -17.06 -0.72 -3.02
N VAL A 180 -17.55 -0.85 -1.79
CA VAL A 180 -17.26 0.08 -0.69
C VAL A 180 -16.06 -0.39 0.12
N ILE A 181 -15.15 0.53 0.41
CA ILE A 181 -14.10 0.37 1.42
C ILE A 181 -14.72 0.71 2.77
N GLU A 182 -15.11 -0.31 3.53
CA GLU A 182 -15.73 -0.13 4.85
C GLU A 182 -14.73 0.43 5.86
N LYS A 183 -13.46 -0.01 5.78
CA LYS A 183 -12.37 0.44 6.66
C LYS A 183 -11.02 0.00 6.09
N ILE A 184 -10.00 0.83 6.32
CA ILE A 184 -8.60 0.41 6.24
C ILE A 184 -7.99 0.56 7.63
N LYS A 185 -7.28 -0.46 8.11
CA LYS A 185 -6.60 -0.43 9.41
C LYS A 185 -5.20 -1.01 9.32
N LEU A 186 -4.27 -0.42 10.07
CA LEU A 186 -2.96 -1.01 10.33
C LEU A 186 -3.14 -2.26 11.19
N ILE A 187 -2.53 -3.36 10.76
CA ILE A 187 -2.43 -4.58 11.55
C ILE A 187 -1.15 -4.46 12.38
N THR A 188 -1.29 -4.20 13.67
CA THR A 188 -0.17 -4.33 14.60
C THR A 188 -0.05 -5.82 14.93
N GLU A 189 1.11 -6.42 14.68
CA GLU A 189 1.38 -7.73 15.27
C GLU A 189 1.28 -7.55 16.79
N GLU A 190 0.36 -8.27 17.45
CA GLU A 190 0.47 -8.45 18.88
C GLU A 190 1.83 -9.11 19.15
N PRO A 191 2.66 -8.55 20.05
CA PRO A 191 3.90 -9.21 20.41
C PRO A 191 3.55 -10.64 20.84
N ALA A 192 4.24 -11.61 20.23
CA ALA A 192 4.05 -13.02 20.55
C ALA A 192 4.04 -13.20 22.07
N PRO A 193 3.06 -13.96 22.63
CA PRO A 193 2.98 -14.13 24.07
C PRO A 193 4.34 -14.61 24.59
N ASN A 194 4.87 -13.87 25.54
CA ASN A 194 6.17 -14.18 26.16
C ASN A 194 6.00 -15.54 26.86
N VAL A 195 6.36 -16.62 26.16
CA VAL A 195 6.40 -17.96 26.73
C VAL A 195 7.53 -17.93 27.75
N GLY A 196 7.17 -17.56 28.97
CA GLY A 196 8.06 -17.54 30.10
C GLY A 196 8.80 -18.89 30.17
N ARG A 197 10.13 -18.85 30.01
CA ARG A 197 10.99 -19.98 30.38
C ARG A 197 10.73 -20.25 31.85
N SER A 198 9.94 -21.27 32.12
CA SER A 198 9.91 -21.91 33.43
C SER A 198 11.30 -22.48 33.67
N ILE A 199 12.03 -21.83 34.54
CA ILE A 199 13.30 -22.36 35.06
C ILE A 199 12.90 -23.32 36.19
N ASN A 200 13.00 -24.61 35.93
CA ASN A 200 13.06 -25.65 36.95
C ASN A 200 14.52 -25.92 37.30
#